data_33e401e541b66380605b0d0ba8961c35
#
_entry.id   33e401e541b66380605b0d0ba8961c35
#
_cell.length_a   1.000
_cell.length_b   1.000
_cell.length_c   1.000
_cell.angle_alpha   90.00
_cell.angle_beta   90.00
_cell.angle_gamma   90.00
#
_symmetry.space_group_name_H-M   'P 1'
#
loop_
_entity.id
_entity.type
_entity.pdbx_description
1 polymer ?
#
loop_
_entity_poly.entity_id
_entity_poly.type
_entity_poly.pdbx_seq_one_letter_code
_entity_poly.pdbx_strand_id
1 'polypeptide(L)'
;MRRAAVIASGVVILAWGSALVIAGARLRPVLPPPETETAVTRPKAPAPVVERRRVRAISPGQFASPTEGPGEALERIAPRPPLGGEDEEKVEIVLLQRPWSGAAGLLAARGRRVRLAGVMPTAVGRRCPSGGGAPWPCGVVARTQQRMLIRNRTVACDQTGANEKDMLVTVCRVGGTDIGAWLVRNGWAEAEPGSVLAELSAAARTDRRGIFGDDPRDGPNDQP
;
A
#
# COMPACT_ATOMS: atom_id res chain seq x y z
N MET A 1 -21.24 -32.93 43.13
CA MET A 1 -21.76 -31.99 42.11
C MET A 1 -20.75 -31.68 40.99
N ARG A 2 -19.43 -31.50 41.23
CA ARG A 2 -18.46 -31.13 40.17
C ARG A 2 -18.22 -32.21 39.10
N ARG A 3 -18.30 -33.52 39.44
CA ARG A 3 -18.08 -34.60 38.45
C ARG A 3 -19.22 -34.77 37.45
N ALA A 4 -20.46 -34.52 37.83
CA ALA A 4 -21.62 -34.56 36.92
C ALA A 4 -21.58 -33.42 35.87
N ALA A 5 -21.12 -32.22 36.23
CA ALA A 5 -20.99 -31.09 35.33
C ALA A 5 -19.93 -31.34 34.24
N VAL A 6 -18.82 -31.98 34.57
CA VAL A 6 -17.74 -32.29 33.60
C VAL A 6 -18.20 -33.33 32.56
N ILE A 7 -18.96 -34.35 33.00
CA ILE A 7 -19.50 -35.37 32.10
C ILE A 7 -20.56 -34.75 31.15
N ALA A 8 -21.44 -33.90 31.67
CA ALA A 8 -22.43 -33.21 30.83
C ALA A 8 -21.79 -32.30 29.76
N SER A 9 -20.72 -31.57 30.11
CA SER A 9 -19.99 -30.72 29.14
C SER A 9 -19.30 -31.59 28.05
N GLY A 10 -18.74 -32.71 28.39
CA GLY A 10 -18.11 -33.63 27.42
C GLY A 10 -19.09 -34.19 26.39
N VAL A 11 -20.29 -34.58 26.83
CA VAL A 11 -21.34 -35.11 25.95
C VAL A 11 -21.85 -34.03 24.97
N VAL A 12 -22.02 -32.78 25.44
CA VAL A 12 -22.45 -31.66 24.58
C VAL A 12 -21.39 -31.40 23.50
N ILE A 13 -20.11 -31.37 23.84
CA ILE A 13 -19.04 -31.11 22.86
C ILE A 13 -18.98 -32.21 21.79
N LEU A 14 -19.13 -33.50 22.20
CA LEU A 14 -19.17 -34.62 21.27
C LEU A 14 -20.38 -34.55 20.34
N ALA A 15 -21.56 -34.22 20.87
CA ALA A 15 -22.77 -34.08 20.06
C ALA A 15 -22.65 -32.93 19.01
N TRP A 16 -22.08 -31.79 19.38
CA TRP A 16 -21.85 -30.67 18.46
C TRP A 16 -20.76 -31.02 17.43
N GLY A 17 -19.69 -31.68 17.82
CA GLY A 17 -18.66 -32.12 16.92
C GLY A 17 -19.19 -33.07 15.85
N SER A 18 -20.03 -34.06 16.25
CA SER A 18 -20.68 -35.00 15.32
C SER A 18 -21.65 -34.30 14.34
N ALA A 19 -22.41 -33.32 14.83
CA ALA A 19 -23.32 -32.54 13.97
C ALA A 19 -22.57 -31.73 12.90
N LEU A 20 -21.43 -31.15 13.24
CA LEU A 20 -20.60 -30.39 12.30
C LEU A 20 -19.97 -31.30 11.22
N VAL A 21 -19.54 -32.49 11.59
CA VAL A 21 -18.98 -33.44 10.63
C VAL A 21 -20.05 -33.95 9.64
N ILE A 22 -21.26 -34.19 10.10
CA ILE A 22 -22.39 -34.65 9.26
C ILE A 22 -22.83 -33.48 8.33
N ALA A 23 -22.90 -32.25 8.84
CA ALA A 23 -23.23 -31.07 8.04
C ALA A 23 -22.16 -30.81 6.97
N GLY A 24 -20.88 -30.94 7.31
CA GLY A 24 -19.77 -30.77 6.37
C GLY A 24 -19.75 -31.81 5.26
N ALA A 25 -20.15 -33.05 5.56
CA ALA A 25 -20.26 -34.11 4.55
C ALA A 25 -21.36 -33.87 3.52
N ARG A 26 -22.43 -33.15 3.90
CA ARG A 26 -23.54 -32.80 3.00
C ARG A 26 -23.25 -31.58 2.10
N LEU A 27 -22.23 -30.80 2.44
CA LEU A 27 -21.82 -29.61 1.70
C LEU A 27 -20.71 -29.88 0.67
N ARG A 28 -20.29 -31.13 0.48
CA ARG A 28 -19.38 -31.46 -0.62
C ARG A 28 -20.10 -31.23 -1.93
N PRO A 29 -19.62 -30.29 -2.78
CA PRO A 29 -20.17 -30.13 -4.11
C PRO A 29 -19.94 -31.47 -4.84
N VAL A 30 -21.02 -32.07 -5.32
CA VAL A 30 -20.96 -33.19 -6.25
C VAL A 30 -20.36 -32.62 -7.52
N LEU A 31 -19.06 -32.86 -7.72
CA LEU A 31 -18.43 -32.59 -9.01
C LEU A 31 -19.15 -33.48 -10.03
N PRO A 32 -19.68 -32.92 -11.13
CA PRO A 32 -20.22 -33.73 -12.21
C PRO A 32 -19.12 -34.67 -12.71
N PRO A 33 -19.45 -35.92 -13.09
CA PRO A 33 -18.48 -36.81 -13.68
C PRO A 33 -17.82 -36.13 -14.88
N PRO A 34 -16.53 -36.38 -15.14
CA PRO A 34 -15.88 -35.83 -16.31
C PRO A 34 -16.69 -36.27 -17.54
N GLU A 35 -17.28 -35.29 -18.20
CA GLU A 35 -17.88 -35.52 -19.51
C GLU A 35 -16.76 -36.07 -20.39
N THR A 36 -16.97 -37.26 -20.93
CA THR A 36 -16.07 -37.86 -21.91
C THR A 36 -16.12 -36.94 -23.11
N GLU A 37 -15.17 -36.03 -23.18
CA GLU A 37 -14.99 -35.15 -24.34
C GLU A 37 -14.76 -36.03 -25.56
N THR A 38 -15.85 -36.25 -26.32
CA THR A 38 -15.76 -36.81 -27.65
C THR A 38 -14.86 -35.85 -28.40
N ALA A 39 -13.64 -36.30 -28.74
CA ALA A 39 -12.66 -35.51 -29.47
C ALA A 39 -13.28 -35.04 -30.78
N VAL A 40 -13.94 -33.89 -30.76
CA VAL A 40 -14.28 -33.15 -31.98
C VAL A 40 -12.96 -32.65 -32.53
N THR A 41 -12.47 -33.35 -33.54
CA THR A 41 -11.30 -32.95 -34.31
C THR A 41 -11.61 -31.57 -34.92
N ARG A 42 -11.29 -30.51 -34.14
CA ARG A 42 -11.39 -29.13 -34.63
C ARG A 42 -10.35 -29.00 -35.75
N PRO A 43 -10.75 -28.63 -36.99
CA PRO A 43 -9.79 -28.41 -38.04
C PRO A 43 -8.78 -27.37 -37.54
N LYS A 44 -7.51 -27.76 -37.63
CA LYS A 44 -6.36 -26.92 -37.22
C LYS A 44 -6.44 -25.65 -38.09
N ALA A 45 -6.90 -24.55 -37.49
CA ALA A 45 -6.84 -23.26 -38.16
C ALA A 45 -5.39 -23.00 -38.57
N PRO A 46 -5.12 -22.51 -39.77
CA PRO A 46 -3.78 -22.17 -40.17
C PRO A 46 -3.23 -21.17 -39.17
N ALA A 47 -2.04 -21.46 -38.65
CA ALA A 47 -1.36 -20.58 -37.72
C ALA A 47 -1.29 -19.18 -38.35
N PRO A 48 -1.59 -18.10 -37.58
CA PRO A 48 -1.44 -16.75 -38.09
C PRO A 48 0.00 -16.61 -38.57
N VAL A 49 0.18 -16.28 -39.86
CA VAL A 49 1.49 -15.92 -40.39
C VAL A 49 1.91 -14.67 -39.65
N VAL A 50 2.71 -14.84 -38.60
CA VAL A 50 3.36 -13.74 -37.93
C VAL A 50 4.33 -13.17 -38.96
N GLU A 51 3.89 -12.12 -39.64
CA GLU A 51 4.74 -11.32 -40.50
C GLU A 51 5.89 -10.84 -39.61
N ARG A 52 7.04 -11.51 -39.75
CA ARG A 52 8.25 -11.14 -38.99
C ARG A 52 8.59 -9.74 -39.44
N ARG A 53 8.21 -8.77 -38.60
CA ARG A 53 8.63 -7.38 -38.76
C ARG A 53 10.13 -7.41 -39.03
N ARG A 54 10.52 -7.06 -40.25
CA ARG A 54 11.94 -7.03 -40.65
C ARG A 54 12.64 -6.09 -39.67
N VAL A 55 13.40 -6.67 -38.78
CA VAL A 55 14.31 -5.91 -37.93
C VAL A 55 15.31 -5.26 -38.91
N ARG A 56 15.47 -3.96 -38.83
CA ARG A 56 16.43 -3.24 -39.66
C ARG A 56 17.80 -3.89 -39.43
N ALA A 57 18.36 -4.48 -40.47
CA ALA A 57 19.74 -4.93 -40.43
C ALA A 57 20.63 -3.67 -40.35
N ILE A 58 21.24 -3.45 -39.21
CA ILE A 58 22.20 -2.36 -39.02
C ILE A 58 23.50 -2.89 -39.49
N SER A 59 24.05 -2.28 -40.55
CA SER A 59 25.36 -2.67 -41.10
C SER A 59 26.46 -2.36 -40.07
N PRO A 60 27.41 -3.28 -39.82
CA PRO A 60 28.53 -3.05 -38.91
C PRO A 60 29.29 -1.76 -39.20
N GLY A 61 29.38 -1.33 -40.46
CA GLY A 61 30.02 -0.07 -40.85
C GLY A 61 29.34 1.21 -40.33
N GLN A 62 28.09 1.13 -39.84
CA GLN A 62 27.42 2.26 -39.19
C GLN A 62 27.96 2.54 -37.78
N PHE A 63 28.73 1.62 -37.24
CA PHE A 63 29.42 1.76 -35.95
C PHE A 63 30.94 1.90 -36.12
N ALA A 64 31.43 2.05 -37.36
CA ALA A 64 32.82 2.37 -37.55
C ALA A 64 33.15 3.69 -36.88
N SER A 65 34.17 3.71 -36.04
CA SER A 65 34.65 4.95 -35.46
C SER A 65 34.92 5.95 -36.56
N PRO A 66 34.43 7.20 -36.44
CA PRO A 66 34.64 8.23 -37.48
C PRO A 66 36.09 8.66 -37.66
N THR A 67 37.06 7.99 -37.04
CA THR A 67 38.48 8.39 -37.03
C THR A 67 39.42 7.22 -37.25
N GLU A 68 39.58 6.79 -38.48
CA GLU A 68 40.85 6.22 -38.95
C GLU A 68 41.64 7.31 -39.67
N GLY A 69 41.85 8.43 -39.05
CA GLY A 69 42.82 9.44 -39.44
C GLY A 69 43.77 9.68 -38.26
N PRO A 70 44.98 10.28 -38.46
CA PRO A 70 45.79 10.76 -37.36
C PRO A 70 45.00 11.85 -36.64
N GLY A 71 44.06 11.40 -35.77
CA GLY A 71 43.19 12.25 -35.02
C GLY A 71 43.96 13.00 -33.97
N GLU A 72 43.85 14.28 -34.00
CA GLU A 72 44.23 15.16 -32.91
C GLU A 72 43.76 14.56 -31.58
N ALA A 73 44.66 14.36 -30.63
CA ALA A 73 44.33 13.72 -29.35
C ALA A 73 43.21 14.53 -28.72
N LEU A 74 42.04 13.92 -28.58
CA LEU A 74 40.87 14.55 -27.94
C LEU A 74 41.26 14.97 -26.52
N GLU A 75 41.23 16.27 -26.26
CA GLU A 75 41.46 16.82 -24.92
C GLU A 75 40.38 16.27 -23.99
N ARG A 76 40.80 15.58 -22.95
CA ARG A 76 39.92 15.02 -21.96
C ARG A 76 39.40 16.17 -21.10
N ILE A 77 38.17 16.64 -21.38
CA ILE A 77 37.50 17.62 -20.57
C ILE A 77 37.31 17.01 -19.15
N ALA A 78 37.71 17.76 -18.11
CA ALA A 78 37.51 17.33 -16.74
C ALA A 78 36.01 16.99 -16.50
N PRO A 79 35.74 15.94 -15.72
CA PRO A 79 34.36 15.60 -15.37
C PRO A 79 33.64 16.86 -14.85
N ARG A 80 32.43 17.10 -15.35
CA ARG A 80 31.60 18.19 -14.82
C ARG A 80 31.37 17.92 -13.33
N PRO A 81 31.57 18.91 -12.44
CA PRO A 81 31.24 18.74 -11.02
C PRO A 81 29.77 18.28 -10.88
N PRO A 82 29.48 17.47 -9.86
CA PRO A 82 28.12 17.00 -9.60
C PRO A 82 27.16 18.20 -9.54
N LEU A 83 25.98 18.06 -10.11
CA LEU A 83 24.91 19.10 -10.14
C LEU A 83 24.27 19.32 -8.76
N GLY A 84 24.84 18.84 -7.68
CA GLY A 84 24.48 19.11 -6.29
C GLY A 84 25.61 19.88 -5.64
N GLY A 85 25.30 21.01 -5.01
CA GLY A 85 26.27 21.76 -4.20
C GLY A 85 26.86 20.84 -3.11
N GLU A 86 28.04 21.15 -2.67
CA GLU A 86 28.84 20.37 -1.70
C GLU A 86 28.22 20.22 -0.30
N ASP A 87 26.99 20.75 -0.06
CA ASP A 87 26.33 20.81 1.25
C ASP A 87 24.90 20.25 1.27
N GLU A 88 24.49 19.35 0.38
CA GLU A 88 23.29 18.56 0.68
C GLU A 88 23.60 17.65 1.86
N GLU A 89 23.19 18.07 3.06
CA GLU A 89 23.21 17.28 4.28
C GLU A 89 22.67 15.90 3.97
N LYS A 90 23.54 14.88 3.94
CA LYS A 90 23.17 13.50 3.62
C LYS A 90 22.19 13.03 4.69
N VAL A 91 20.91 13.18 4.44
CA VAL A 91 19.86 12.65 5.30
C VAL A 91 20.00 11.13 5.32
N GLU A 92 20.39 10.59 6.45
CA GLU A 92 20.46 9.15 6.64
C GLU A 92 19.04 8.58 6.59
N ILE A 93 18.81 7.57 5.74
CA ILE A 93 17.48 7.02 5.45
C ILE A 93 17.34 5.63 6.05
N VAL A 94 16.28 5.44 6.83
CA VAL A 94 15.85 4.12 7.33
C VAL A 94 14.79 3.54 6.38
N LEU A 95 15.02 2.35 5.87
CA LEU A 95 14.09 1.63 5.02
C LEU A 95 13.20 0.69 5.85
N LEU A 96 11.92 0.97 5.88
CA LEU A 96 10.91 0.10 6.47
C LEU A 96 10.35 -0.83 5.39
N GLN A 97 10.75 -2.10 5.42
CA GLN A 97 10.26 -3.09 4.48
C GLN A 97 8.87 -3.57 4.90
N ARG A 98 7.88 -3.42 4.00
CA ARG A 98 6.48 -3.83 4.21
C ARG A 98 5.93 -3.40 5.58
N PRO A 99 5.96 -2.10 5.90
CA PRO A 99 5.53 -1.66 7.21
C PRO A 99 4.04 -1.94 7.42
N TRP A 100 3.71 -2.24 8.67
CA TRP A 100 2.34 -2.37 9.12
C TRP A 100 1.81 -1.02 9.62
N SER A 101 0.56 -0.70 9.29
CA SER A 101 -0.13 0.51 9.75
C SER A 101 -0.98 0.19 10.97
N GLY A 102 -0.58 0.66 12.14
CA GLY A 102 -1.37 0.56 13.37
C GLY A 102 -2.56 1.48 13.38
N ALA A 103 -2.35 2.71 12.93
CA ALA A 103 -3.34 3.77 12.75
C ALA A 103 -2.87 4.66 11.58
N ALA A 104 -3.71 5.55 11.07
CA ALA A 104 -3.24 6.56 10.14
C ALA A 104 -2.26 7.50 10.88
N GLY A 105 -1.07 7.69 10.34
CA GLY A 105 0.03 8.41 10.97
C GLY A 105 1.01 7.54 11.77
N LEU A 106 0.75 6.23 11.94
CA LEU A 106 1.63 5.29 12.63
C LEU A 106 2.05 4.13 11.73
N LEU A 107 3.36 3.85 11.72
CA LEU A 107 3.97 2.74 11.01
C LEU A 107 4.78 1.87 11.96
N ALA A 108 4.84 0.58 11.68
CA ALA A 108 5.74 -0.33 12.38
C ALA A 108 6.32 -1.38 11.43
N ALA A 109 7.60 -1.69 11.59
CA ALA A 109 8.29 -2.74 10.84
C ALA A 109 9.43 -3.32 11.68
N ARG A 110 9.51 -4.63 11.78
CA ARG A 110 10.62 -5.35 12.43
C ARG A 110 11.00 -4.78 13.81
N GLY A 111 10.01 -4.52 14.67
CA GLY A 111 10.24 -3.97 16.01
C GLY A 111 10.44 -2.45 16.08
N ARG A 112 10.62 -1.77 14.95
CA ARG A 112 10.67 -0.29 14.92
C ARG A 112 9.27 0.28 14.81
N ARG A 113 8.99 1.31 15.59
CA ARG A 113 7.76 2.09 15.55
C ARG A 113 8.07 3.50 15.07
N VAL A 114 7.28 4.00 14.14
CA VAL A 114 7.45 5.34 13.56
C VAL A 114 6.12 6.08 13.60
N ARG A 115 6.15 7.32 14.07
CA ARG A 115 5.09 8.30 13.96
C ARG A 115 5.49 9.32 12.88
N LEU A 116 4.56 9.62 12.00
CA LEU A 116 4.82 10.61 10.96
C LEU A 116 4.89 12.01 11.56
N ALA A 117 5.97 12.75 11.27
CA ALA A 117 6.19 14.08 11.77
C ALA A 117 5.10 15.06 11.32
N GLY A 118 4.67 15.95 12.20
CA GLY A 118 3.63 16.94 11.94
C GLY A 118 2.23 16.37 11.80
N VAL A 119 2.01 15.08 12.09
CA VAL A 119 0.73 14.39 11.95
C VAL A 119 0.21 13.93 13.30
N MET A 120 -1.01 14.30 13.66
CA MET A 120 -1.76 13.70 14.75
C MET A 120 -2.36 12.37 14.30
N PRO A 121 -1.92 11.22 14.86
CA PRO A 121 -2.43 9.93 14.43
C PRO A 121 -3.93 9.79 14.66
N THR A 122 -4.65 9.33 13.64
CA THR A 122 -6.09 9.06 13.76
C THR A 122 -6.30 7.68 14.38
N ALA A 123 -6.86 7.65 15.59
CA ALA A 123 -7.13 6.41 16.31
C ALA A 123 -8.08 5.52 15.51
N VAL A 124 -7.82 4.20 15.49
CA VAL A 124 -8.63 3.23 14.74
C VAL A 124 -10.10 3.21 15.20
N GLY A 125 -10.32 3.40 16.50
CA GLY A 125 -11.68 3.47 17.08
C GLY A 125 -12.41 4.79 16.86
N ARG A 126 -11.80 5.78 16.19
CA ARG A 126 -12.44 7.07 15.95
C ARG A 126 -13.68 6.91 15.08
N ARG A 127 -14.77 7.55 15.52
CA ARG A 127 -16.01 7.68 14.75
C ARG A 127 -16.20 9.15 14.38
N CYS A 128 -16.66 9.38 13.17
CA CYS A 128 -16.89 10.72 12.64
C CYS A 128 -18.39 10.93 12.37
N PRO A 129 -18.90 12.16 12.53
CA PRO A 129 -20.28 12.47 12.18
C PRO A 129 -20.49 12.32 10.66
N SER A 130 -21.67 11.91 10.24
CA SER A 130 -22.15 11.95 8.86
C SER A 130 -23.29 12.97 8.77
N GLY A 131 -23.38 13.70 7.66
CA GLY A 131 -24.30 14.82 7.48
C GLY A 131 -25.80 14.47 7.56
N GLY A 132 -26.17 13.21 7.50
CA GLY A 132 -27.55 12.75 7.57
C GLY A 132 -27.73 11.37 8.19
N GLY A 133 -26.65 10.76 8.71
CA GLY A 133 -26.68 9.37 9.15
C GLY A 133 -25.99 9.10 10.48
N ALA A 134 -25.90 7.83 10.83
CA ALA A 134 -25.16 7.36 12.00
C ALA A 134 -23.66 7.66 11.87
N PRO A 135 -22.94 7.90 12.99
CA PRO A 135 -21.50 8.10 12.96
C PRO A 135 -20.77 6.91 12.31
N TRP A 136 -19.85 7.19 11.40
CA TRP A 136 -19.11 6.18 10.64
C TRP A 136 -17.71 5.89 11.19
N PRO A 137 -17.11 4.72 10.95
CA PRO A 137 -15.83 4.31 11.52
C PRO A 137 -14.64 4.93 10.76
N CYS A 138 -14.53 6.25 10.78
CA CYS A 138 -13.52 6.99 10.02
C CYS A 138 -12.08 6.59 10.36
N GLY A 139 -11.79 6.20 11.59
CA GLY A 139 -10.45 5.75 11.96
C GLY A 139 -10.03 4.45 11.28
N VAL A 140 -10.96 3.51 11.09
CA VAL A 140 -10.71 2.27 10.33
C VAL A 140 -10.45 2.59 8.86
N VAL A 141 -11.25 3.49 8.28
CA VAL A 141 -11.11 3.89 6.88
C VAL A 141 -9.79 4.64 6.68
N ALA A 142 -9.45 5.60 7.54
CA ALA A 142 -8.19 6.34 7.49
C ALA A 142 -6.96 5.39 7.50
N ARG A 143 -6.95 4.41 8.42
CA ARG A 143 -5.91 3.37 8.45
C ARG A 143 -5.88 2.57 7.15
N THR A 144 -7.02 2.23 6.60
CA THR A 144 -7.12 1.48 5.34
C THR A 144 -6.55 2.28 4.17
N GLN A 145 -6.83 3.57 4.11
CA GLN A 145 -6.29 4.46 3.09
C GLN A 145 -4.75 4.54 3.15
N GLN A 146 -4.17 4.65 4.35
CA GLN A 146 -2.72 4.57 4.52
C GLN A 146 -2.16 3.23 4.03
N ARG A 147 -2.81 2.10 4.34
CA ARG A 147 -2.39 0.77 3.87
C ARG A 147 -2.45 0.66 2.34
N MET A 148 -3.47 1.24 1.72
CA MET A 148 -3.61 1.28 0.26
C MET A 148 -2.52 2.14 -0.38
N LEU A 149 -2.17 3.28 0.21
CA LEU A 149 -1.06 4.11 -0.26
C LEU A 149 0.26 3.35 -0.23
N ILE A 150 0.53 2.62 0.85
CA ILE A 150 1.79 1.90 1.04
C ILE A 150 1.84 0.62 0.18
N ARG A 151 0.76 -0.14 0.07
CA ARG A 151 0.61 -1.36 -0.76
C ARG A 151 1.79 -2.34 -0.65
N ASN A 152 2.21 -2.68 0.57
CA ASN A 152 3.36 -3.56 0.82
C ASN A 152 4.71 -3.09 0.24
N ARG A 153 4.82 -1.82 -0.17
CA ARG A 153 6.08 -1.24 -0.64
C ARG A 153 7.02 -0.94 0.53
N THR A 154 8.29 -0.78 0.23
CA THR A 154 9.26 -0.24 1.17
C THR A 154 9.01 1.26 1.34
N VAL A 155 9.02 1.71 2.59
CA VAL A 155 8.88 3.11 2.97
C VAL A 155 10.25 3.63 3.42
N ALA A 156 10.67 4.76 2.89
CA ALA A 156 11.89 5.45 3.28
C ALA A 156 11.56 6.52 4.31
N CYS A 157 12.19 6.46 5.48
CA CYS A 157 12.03 7.43 6.56
C CYS A 157 13.37 8.10 6.88
N ASP A 158 13.34 9.40 7.16
CA ASP A 158 14.54 10.12 7.54
C ASP A 158 14.97 9.67 8.95
N GLN A 159 16.26 9.38 9.17
CA GLN A 159 16.76 8.89 10.45
C GLN A 159 16.97 10.02 11.49
N THR A 160 17.07 11.25 11.03
CA THR A 160 17.34 12.46 11.86
C THR A 160 16.13 12.92 12.69
N GLY A 161 15.06 12.16 12.73
CA GLY A 161 13.86 12.48 13.50
C GLY A 161 14.04 12.37 15.02
N ALA A 162 13.12 12.97 15.76
CA ALA A 162 13.09 12.88 17.22
C ALA A 162 12.66 11.48 17.70
N ASN A 163 13.25 11.00 18.80
CA ASN A 163 12.79 9.77 19.45
C ASN A 163 11.88 10.12 20.63
N GLU A 164 10.63 9.69 20.55
CA GLU A 164 9.63 9.86 21.58
C GLU A 164 9.09 8.49 22.03
N LYS A 165 9.24 8.16 23.31
CA LYS A 165 8.69 6.91 23.90
C LYS A 165 8.98 5.66 23.05
N ASP A 166 10.22 5.45 22.66
CA ASP A 166 10.68 4.36 21.79
C ASP A 166 10.04 4.38 20.38
N MET A 167 9.60 5.51 19.93
CA MET A 167 9.03 5.73 18.61
C MET A 167 9.79 6.85 17.89
N LEU A 168 10.26 6.56 16.69
CA LEU A 168 10.88 7.56 15.83
C LEU A 168 9.80 8.49 15.26
N VAL A 169 9.94 9.80 15.44
CA VAL A 169 9.05 10.80 14.84
C VAL A 169 9.78 11.44 13.67
N THR A 170 9.33 11.15 12.46
CA THR A 170 10.06 11.56 11.26
C THR A 170 9.19 11.61 10.01
N VAL A 171 9.73 12.21 8.95
CA VAL A 171 9.11 12.21 7.62
C VAL A 171 9.37 10.88 6.94
N CYS A 172 8.31 10.28 6.38
CA CYS A 172 8.42 9.03 5.64
C CYS A 172 7.79 9.16 4.26
N ARG A 173 8.45 8.55 3.27
CA ARG A 173 8.04 8.61 1.85
C ARG A 173 7.86 7.21 1.27
N VAL A 174 6.90 7.09 0.36
CA VAL A 174 6.69 5.89 -0.45
C VAL A 174 6.62 6.27 -1.93
N GLY A 175 7.58 5.80 -2.74
CA GLY A 175 7.66 6.15 -4.15
C GLY A 175 7.71 7.68 -4.39
N GLY A 176 8.47 8.42 -3.56
CA GLY A 176 8.57 9.88 -3.64
C GLY A 176 7.44 10.67 -2.98
N THR A 177 6.34 10.03 -2.61
CA THR A 177 5.19 10.68 -1.94
C THR A 177 5.42 10.75 -0.43
N ASP A 178 5.38 11.93 0.17
CA ASP A 178 5.33 12.12 1.62
C ASP A 178 3.99 11.58 2.16
N ILE A 179 4.07 10.57 3.03
CA ILE A 179 2.90 9.88 3.56
C ILE A 179 2.12 10.80 4.50
N GLY A 180 2.80 11.58 5.34
CA GLY A 180 2.18 12.51 6.27
C GLY A 180 1.40 13.61 5.56
N ALA A 181 2.05 14.29 4.62
CA ALA A 181 1.42 15.32 3.81
C ALA A 181 0.25 14.76 3.00
N TRP A 182 0.37 13.53 2.48
CA TRP A 182 -0.73 12.89 1.75
C TRP A 182 -1.93 12.61 2.66
N LEU A 183 -1.70 12.06 3.87
CA LEU A 183 -2.77 11.79 4.83
C LEU A 183 -3.52 13.05 5.22
N VAL A 184 -2.79 14.12 5.54
CA VAL A 184 -3.38 15.39 5.98
C VAL A 184 -4.13 16.06 4.82
N ARG A 185 -3.56 16.12 3.62
CA ARG A 185 -4.20 16.70 2.43
C ARG A 185 -5.52 16.03 2.08
N ASN A 186 -5.59 14.71 2.25
CA ASN A 186 -6.81 13.95 1.98
C ASN A 186 -7.73 13.83 3.21
N GLY A 187 -7.40 14.49 4.31
CA GLY A 187 -8.21 14.50 5.52
C GLY A 187 -8.26 13.16 6.26
N TRP A 188 -7.26 12.27 6.09
CA TRP A 188 -7.19 10.99 6.81
C TRP A 188 -6.50 11.09 8.16
N ALA A 189 -5.81 12.20 8.40
CA ALA A 189 -5.24 12.57 9.69
C ALA A 189 -5.27 14.10 9.83
N GLU A 190 -5.20 14.58 11.06
CA GLU A 190 -5.07 16.01 11.35
C GLU A 190 -3.58 16.39 11.42
N ALA A 191 -3.26 17.64 11.09
CA ALA A 191 -1.93 18.16 11.34
C ALA A 191 -1.74 18.49 12.82
N GLU A 192 -0.52 18.33 13.33
CA GLU A 192 -0.16 18.87 14.63
C GLU A 192 -0.24 20.40 14.60
N PRO A 193 -0.69 21.05 15.68
CA PRO A 193 -0.71 22.50 15.77
C PRO A 193 0.68 23.11 15.50
N GLY A 194 0.74 24.13 14.64
CA GLY A 194 2.00 24.80 14.30
C GLY A 194 2.93 24.03 13.37
N SER A 195 2.53 22.83 12.90
CA SER A 195 3.33 22.10 11.91
C SER A 195 3.21 22.71 10.51
N VAL A 196 4.18 22.39 9.66
CA VAL A 196 4.17 22.78 8.24
C VAL A 196 2.98 22.21 7.45
N LEU A 197 2.27 21.23 8.02
CA LEU A 197 1.09 20.61 7.43
C LEU A 197 -0.23 21.29 7.83
N ALA A 198 -0.19 22.32 8.66
CA ALA A 198 -1.39 22.99 9.21
C ALA A 198 -2.32 23.53 8.12
N GLU A 199 -1.76 24.15 7.08
CA GLU A 199 -2.55 24.66 5.95
C GLU A 199 -3.24 23.55 5.15
N LEU A 200 -2.57 22.42 4.94
CA LEU A 200 -3.17 21.26 4.29
C LEU A 200 -4.33 20.68 5.10
N SER A 201 -4.21 20.70 6.44
CA SER A 201 -5.29 20.27 7.33
C SER A 201 -6.48 21.22 7.29
N ALA A 202 -6.24 22.53 7.26
CA ALA A 202 -7.28 23.55 7.12
C ALA A 202 -8.04 23.39 5.82
N ALA A 203 -7.34 23.24 4.69
CA ALA A 203 -7.94 23.01 3.38
C ALA A 203 -8.77 21.72 3.36
N ALA A 204 -8.25 20.60 3.91
CA ALA A 204 -8.99 19.34 3.97
C ALA A 204 -10.28 19.46 4.80
N ARG A 205 -10.26 20.25 5.86
CA ARG A 205 -11.43 20.54 6.71
C ARG A 205 -12.46 21.37 5.97
N THR A 206 -12.04 22.43 5.28
CA THR A 206 -12.92 23.28 4.46
C THR A 206 -13.60 22.47 3.36
N ASP A 207 -12.84 21.61 2.69
CA ASP A 207 -13.34 20.76 1.60
C ASP A 207 -14.07 19.51 2.10
N ARG A 208 -14.23 19.34 3.42
CA ARG A 208 -14.87 18.16 4.04
C ARG A 208 -14.27 16.83 3.58
N ARG A 209 -12.95 16.77 3.43
CA ARG A 209 -12.26 15.53 2.98
C ARG A 209 -12.06 14.54 4.15
N GLY A 210 -12.12 13.27 3.84
CA GLY A 210 -11.80 12.19 4.77
C GLY A 210 -12.59 12.26 6.08
N ILE A 211 -11.90 12.32 7.22
CA ILE A 211 -12.53 12.35 8.57
C ILE A 211 -13.37 13.59 8.85
N PHE A 212 -13.29 14.61 8.00
CA PHE A 212 -14.05 15.85 8.11
C PHE A 212 -15.35 15.83 7.28
N GLY A 213 -15.51 14.84 6.42
CA GLY A 213 -16.68 14.64 5.55
C GLY A 213 -17.55 13.47 5.96
N ASP A 214 -18.47 13.14 5.07
CA ASP A 214 -19.35 12.00 5.19
C ASP A 214 -18.64 10.68 4.90
N ASP A 215 -19.29 9.55 5.15
CA ASP A 215 -18.70 8.24 4.87
C ASP A 215 -18.47 8.08 3.34
N PRO A 216 -17.22 7.93 2.89
CA PRO A 216 -16.93 7.80 1.47
C PRO A 216 -17.41 6.47 0.86
N ARG A 217 -17.92 5.55 1.68
CA ARG A 217 -18.51 4.28 1.24
C ARG A 217 -19.99 4.44 0.85
N ASP A 218 -20.66 5.44 1.44
CA ASP A 218 -22.00 5.83 1.06
C ASP A 218 -21.92 6.62 -0.24
N GLY A 219 -21.80 5.90 -1.36
CA GLY A 219 -21.75 6.50 -2.69
C GLY A 219 -23.08 7.18 -3.04
N PRO A 220 -23.11 8.00 -4.12
CA PRO A 220 -24.34 8.69 -4.54
C PRO A 220 -25.51 7.76 -4.90
N ASN A 221 -25.33 6.44 -4.90
CA ASN A 221 -26.35 5.45 -5.19
C ASN A 221 -27.05 4.86 -3.94
N ASP A 222 -26.61 5.21 -2.71
CA ASP A 222 -27.17 4.70 -1.46
C ASP A 222 -28.03 5.75 -0.70
N GLN A 223 -28.47 6.81 -1.38
CA GLN A 223 -29.51 7.70 -0.82
C GLN A 223 -30.87 7.05 -1.09
N PRO A 224 -31.68 6.80 -0.03
CA PRO A 224 -33.00 6.22 -0.13
C PRO A 224 -33.98 7.12 -0.88
#